data_4833b9393efd6b3fba33fb86bebe2fb3
#
_entry.id   4833b9393efd6b3fba33fb86bebe2fb3
#
_cell.length_a   1.000
_cell.length_b   1.000
_cell.length_c   1.000
_cell.angle_alpha   90.00
_cell.angle_beta   90.00
_cell.angle_gamma   90.00
#
_symmetry.space_group_name_H-M   'P 1'
#
loop_
_entity.id
_entity.type
_entity.pdbx_description
1 polymer ?
#
loop_
_entity_poly.entity_id
_entity_poly.type
_entity_poly.pdbx_seq_one_letter_code
_entity_poly.pdbx_strand_id
1 'polypeptide(L)'
;MNKKMMTGILAGILLLGGCTQNAAQPTASASAETEKNLNAEYTQLPEENAFYYLEKDGVETLILHGTGILYLGFPECPWCQAYVPQLNTVLLANEAKAAYYNIHTDKSEDRTFYDQIAKDIEDVNDTGNTIMQYDNDGKAVIYMPLVLFVKNGRVIAYNNETCMEDSSVIKPEAYWTEEKKSALQTALNKLVAEIKTAQKENEAKGCDNGCKVD
;
A
#
# COMPACT_ATOMS: atom_id res chain seq x y z
N MET A 1 -85.78 -5.81 -10.57
CA MET A 1 -85.35 -5.52 -9.18
C MET A 1 -83.82 -5.53 -9.13
N ASN A 2 -83.31 -4.41 -8.76
CA ASN A 2 -81.92 -3.99 -8.86
C ASN A 2 -80.97 -4.65 -7.89
N LYS A 3 -79.73 -4.90 -8.30
CA LYS A 3 -78.56 -4.74 -7.41
C LYS A 3 -77.33 -4.36 -8.23
N LYS A 4 -76.86 -3.14 -7.98
CA LYS A 4 -75.61 -2.58 -8.45
C LYS A 4 -74.46 -3.26 -7.72
N MET A 5 -73.49 -3.70 -8.44
CA MET A 5 -72.14 -4.02 -7.89
C MET A 5 -71.11 -3.03 -8.41
N MET A 6 -70.58 -2.32 -7.48
CA MET A 6 -69.46 -1.36 -7.69
C MET A 6 -68.17 -2.09 -7.73
N THR A 7 -67.47 -2.02 -8.85
CA THR A 7 -66.14 -2.58 -8.99
C THR A 7 -65.11 -1.46 -8.77
N GLY A 8 -64.40 -1.51 -7.66
CA GLY A 8 -63.29 -0.60 -7.37
C GLY A 8 -62.04 -0.97 -8.15
N ILE A 9 -61.49 -0.03 -8.91
CA ILE A 9 -60.22 -0.15 -9.62
C ILE A 9 -59.15 0.31 -8.65
N LEU A 10 -58.28 -0.61 -8.24
CA LEU A 10 -57.06 -0.30 -7.48
C LEU A 10 -55.93 -0.05 -8.48
N ALA A 11 -55.53 1.21 -8.64
CA ALA A 11 -54.37 1.60 -9.42
C ALA A 11 -53.10 1.36 -8.59
N GLY A 12 -52.36 0.33 -8.92
CA GLY A 12 -51.04 0.09 -8.34
C GLY A 12 -49.99 0.96 -8.99
N ILE A 13 -49.41 1.89 -8.26
CA ILE A 13 -48.28 2.68 -8.66
C ILE A 13 -47.01 1.84 -8.42
N LEU A 14 -46.40 1.36 -9.47
CA LEU A 14 -45.04 0.76 -9.42
C LEU A 14 -44.02 1.90 -9.38
N LEU A 15 -43.48 2.16 -8.19
CA LEU A 15 -42.29 2.96 -8.02
C LEU A 15 -41.06 2.12 -8.38
N LEU A 16 -40.52 2.34 -9.55
CA LEU A 16 -39.20 1.86 -9.96
C LEU A 16 -38.14 2.69 -9.22
N GLY A 17 -37.74 2.22 -8.04
CA GLY A 17 -36.59 2.74 -7.34
C GLY A 17 -35.31 2.31 -8.07
N GLY A 18 -34.76 3.20 -8.89
CA GLY A 18 -33.42 3.03 -9.45
C GLY A 18 -32.38 3.17 -8.35
N CYS A 19 -31.80 2.08 -7.88
CA CYS A 19 -30.58 2.11 -7.11
C CYS A 19 -29.45 2.52 -8.04
N THR A 20 -29.07 3.81 -8.00
CA THR A 20 -27.75 4.22 -8.48
C THR A 20 -26.73 3.61 -7.53
N GLN A 21 -26.01 2.60 -7.99
CA GLN A 21 -24.82 2.09 -7.30
C GLN A 21 -23.76 3.19 -7.38
N ASN A 22 -23.68 4.01 -6.32
CA ASN A 22 -22.46 4.73 -6.05
C ASN A 22 -21.40 3.69 -5.72
N ALA A 23 -20.43 3.57 -6.61
CA ALA A 23 -19.22 2.81 -6.34
C ALA A 23 -18.55 3.43 -5.10
N ALA A 24 -18.72 2.80 -3.96
CA ALA A 24 -17.90 3.07 -2.80
C ALA A 24 -16.46 2.83 -3.22
N GLN A 25 -15.64 3.87 -3.15
CA GLN A 25 -14.20 3.77 -3.34
C GLN A 25 -13.71 2.72 -2.33
N PRO A 26 -13.04 1.65 -2.75
CA PRO A 26 -12.57 0.66 -1.80
C PRO A 26 -11.55 1.33 -0.90
N THR A 27 -11.92 1.64 0.33
CA THR A 27 -10.93 1.68 1.39
C THR A 27 -10.23 0.34 1.30
N ALA A 28 -8.90 0.32 1.23
CA ALA A 28 -8.10 -0.91 1.29
C ALA A 28 -8.36 -1.55 2.66
N SER A 29 -9.57 -2.06 2.83
CA SER A 29 -10.03 -2.80 3.97
C SER A 29 -9.69 -4.24 3.69
N ALA A 30 -8.60 -4.69 4.34
CA ALA A 30 -8.46 -6.04 4.87
C ALA A 30 -9.07 -7.17 4.01
N SER A 31 -8.53 -7.37 2.80
CA SER A 31 -8.59 -8.71 2.22
C SER A 31 -7.43 -9.51 2.80
N ALA A 32 -7.76 -10.40 3.77
CA ALA A 32 -6.87 -11.38 4.39
C ALA A 32 -5.55 -10.81 4.98
N GLU A 33 -5.64 -10.19 6.14
CA GLU A 33 -4.51 -10.23 7.09
C GLU A 33 -4.25 -11.72 7.36
N THR A 34 -3.27 -12.30 6.69
CA THR A 34 -2.73 -13.59 7.13
C THR A 34 -2.12 -13.36 8.49
N GLU A 35 -2.34 -14.26 9.44
CA GLU A 35 -1.78 -14.20 10.81
C GLU A 35 -0.24 -14.29 10.86
N LYS A 36 0.43 -14.17 9.72
CA LYS A 36 1.88 -14.16 9.61
C LYS A 36 2.45 -12.87 10.20
N ASN A 37 3.41 -13.01 11.08
CA ASN A 37 4.15 -11.89 11.63
C ASN A 37 5.51 -11.76 10.91
N LEU A 38 5.83 -10.56 10.48
CA LEU A 38 7.05 -10.28 9.71
C LEU A 38 8.34 -10.58 10.49
N ASN A 39 8.31 -10.63 11.82
CA ASN A 39 9.48 -11.00 12.63
C ASN A 39 9.97 -12.43 12.37
N ALA A 40 9.14 -13.31 11.82
CA ALA A 40 9.56 -14.65 11.40
C ALA A 40 10.54 -14.63 10.22
N GLU A 41 10.44 -13.62 9.37
CA GLU A 41 11.30 -13.42 8.20
C GLU A 41 12.44 -12.40 8.49
N TYR A 42 12.16 -11.38 9.30
CA TYR A 42 13.10 -10.34 9.67
C TYR A 42 13.39 -10.43 11.18
N THR A 43 14.37 -11.23 11.54
CA THR A 43 14.65 -11.60 12.93
C THR A 43 15.05 -10.45 13.86
N GLN A 44 15.35 -9.27 13.31
CA GLN A 44 15.63 -8.05 14.08
C GLN A 44 14.35 -7.27 14.42
N LEU A 45 13.19 -7.65 13.86
CA LEU A 45 11.92 -7.07 14.24
C LEU A 45 11.40 -7.66 15.54
N PRO A 46 10.80 -6.85 16.44
CA PRO A 46 10.05 -7.38 17.57
C PRO A 46 8.79 -8.11 17.09
N GLU A 47 8.20 -8.91 17.97
CA GLU A 47 6.91 -9.55 17.71
C GLU A 47 5.81 -8.50 17.46
N GLU A 48 5.78 -7.44 18.27
CA GLU A 48 4.96 -6.27 18.00
C GLU A 48 5.68 -5.36 16.99
N ASN A 49 5.28 -5.44 15.73
CA ASN A 49 5.80 -4.60 14.66
C ASN A 49 4.65 -3.98 13.84
N ALA A 50 5.01 -3.01 13.01
CA ALA A 50 4.05 -2.17 12.30
C ALA A 50 3.79 -2.65 10.85
N PHE A 51 4.00 -3.94 10.57
CA PHE A 51 3.81 -4.48 9.24
C PHE A 51 2.61 -5.44 9.17
N TYR A 52 2.02 -5.52 7.99
CA TYR A 52 1.02 -6.53 7.65
C TYR A 52 1.24 -7.02 6.22
N TYR A 53 0.92 -8.28 5.96
CA TYR A 53 1.07 -8.85 4.63
C TYR A 53 -0.08 -8.43 3.72
N LEU A 54 0.23 -8.23 2.44
CA LEU A 54 -0.77 -8.15 1.38
C LEU A 54 -0.61 -9.34 0.42
N GLU A 55 -1.72 -9.77 -0.14
CA GLU A 55 -1.75 -10.62 -1.32
C GLU A 55 -1.65 -9.75 -2.60
N LYS A 56 -1.43 -10.39 -3.75
CA LYS A 56 -1.22 -9.72 -5.05
C LYS A 56 -2.28 -8.65 -5.36
N ASP A 57 -3.55 -9.01 -5.24
CA ASP A 57 -4.68 -8.10 -5.50
C ASP A 57 -4.66 -6.89 -4.55
N GLY A 58 -4.24 -7.10 -3.31
CA GLY A 58 -4.10 -6.03 -2.32
C GLY A 58 -2.96 -5.07 -2.67
N VAL A 59 -1.84 -5.57 -3.18
CA VAL A 59 -0.70 -4.75 -3.63
C VAL A 59 -1.12 -3.87 -4.80
N GLU A 60 -1.74 -4.44 -5.83
CA GLU A 60 -2.24 -3.71 -6.99
C GLU A 60 -3.29 -2.66 -6.58
N THR A 61 -4.26 -3.06 -5.75
CA THR A 61 -5.29 -2.14 -5.22
C THR A 61 -4.67 -0.97 -4.45
N LEU A 62 -3.66 -1.23 -3.60
CA LEU A 62 -3.00 -0.16 -2.86
C LEU A 62 -2.30 0.81 -3.79
N ILE A 63 -1.56 0.31 -4.79
CA ILE A 63 -0.81 1.16 -5.73
C ILE A 63 -1.74 2.00 -6.59
N LEU A 64 -2.78 1.39 -7.18
CA LEU A 64 -3.63 2.05 -8.18
C LEU A 64 -4.78 2.87 -7.59
N HIS A 65 -5.24 2.55 -6.37
CA HIS A 65 -6.48 3.12 -5.82
C HIS A 65 -6.38 3.49 -4.35
N GLY A 66 -5.36 3.02 -3.63
CA GLY A 66 -5.27 3.12 -2.19
C GLY A 66 -4.59 4.40 -1.69
N THR A 67 -4.52 4.47 -0.35
CA THR A 67 -3.69 5.43 0.39
C THR A 67 -3.02 4.66 1.52
N GLY A 68 -1.70 4.57 1.47
CA GLY A 68 -0.93 3.78 2.43
C GLY A 68 0.56 3.74 2.15
N ILE A 69 1.26 2.92 2.90
CA ILE A 69 2.70 2.68 2.78
C ILE A 69 2.89 1.23 2.35
N LEU A 70 3.62 1.01 1.26
CA LEU A 70 3.95 -0.31 0.76
C LEU A 70 5.45 -0.54 0.84
N TYR A 71 5.85 -1.60 1.52
CA TYR A 71 7.22 -2.07 1.56
C TYR A 71 7.38 -3.32 0.68
N LEU A 72 8.24 -3.20 -0.33
CA LEU A 72 8.68 -4.29 -1.19
C LEU A 72 10.10 -4.69 -0.81
N GLY A 73 10.28 -5.96 -0.45
CA GLY A 73 11.55 -6.50 -0.02
C GLY A 73 11.50 -8.02 0.09
N PHE A 74 12.60 -8.64 0.51
CA PHE A 74 12.66 -10.08 0.76
C PHE A 74 13.67 -10.41 1.86
N PRO A 75 13.46 -11.51 2.61
CA PRO A 75 14.24 -11.79 3.83
C PRO A 75 15.72 -12.10 3.57
N GLU A 76 16.05 -12.67 2.41
CA GLU A 76 17.43 -13.00 2.05
C GLU A 76 18.27 -11.79 1.63
N CYS A 77 17.65 -10.61 1.48
CA CYS A 77 18.33 -9.37 1.12
C CYS A 77 19.00 -8.74 2.36
N PRO A 78 20.33 -8.65 2.43
CA PRO A 78 21.00 -8.06 3.58
C PRO A 78 20.65 -6.59 3.80
N TRP A 79 20.42 -5.84 2.73
CA TRP A 79 19.99 -4.44 2.79
C TRP A 79 18.57 -4.30 3.34
N CYS A 80 17.68 -5.24 2.99
CA CYS A 80 16.33 -5.30 3.54
C CYS A 80 16.36 -5.60 5.04
N GLN A 81 17.18 -6.57 5.46
CA GLN A 81 17.35 -6.92 6.89
C GLN A 81 17.83 -5.71 7.72
N ALA A 82 18.72 -4.90 7.18
CA ALA A 82 19.25 -3.72 7.88
C ALA A 82 18.29 -2.52 7.84
N TYR A 83 17.46 -2.41 6.81
CA TYR A 83 16.53 -1.30 6.60
C TYR A 83 15.23 -1.43 7.42
N VAL A 84 14.63 -2.62 7.42
CA VAL A 84 13.30 -2.86 8.02
C VAL A 84 13.19 -2.42 9.49
N PRO A 85 14.19 -2.62 10.37
CA PRO A 85 14.13 -2.12 11.74
C PRO A 85 14.02 -0.59 11.82
N GLN A 86 14.65 0.13 10.90
CA GLN A 86 14.61 1.60 10.86
C GLN A 86 13.21 2.09 10.45
N LEU A 87 12.64 1.47 9.41
CA LEU A 87 11.27 1.75 8.99
C LEU A 87 10.26 1.43 10.11
N ASN A 88 10.41 0.28 10.77
CA ASN A 88 9.55 -0.11 11.89
C ASN A 88 9.55 0.93 13.02
N THR A 89 10.73 1.45 13.38
CA THR A 89 10.86 2.48 14.41
C THR A 89 10.03 3.72 14.08
N VAL A 90 10.09 4.16 12.81
CA VAL A 90 9.30 5.32 12.36
C VAL A 90 7.81 5.02 12.33
N LEU A 91 7.41 3.86 11.84
CA LEU A 91 6.00 3.46 11.78
C LEU A 91 5.38 3.42 13.17
N LEU A 92 6.03 2.75 14.13
CA LEU A 92 5.57 2.68 15.52
C LEU A 92 5.48 4.05 16.18
N ALA A 93 6.50 4.92 15.98
CA ALA A 93 6.50 6.27 16.53
C ALA A 93 5.36 7.15 15.99
N ASN A 94 4.87 6.85 14.79
CA ASN A 94 3.74 7.54 14.17
C ASN A 94 2.40 6.79 14.31
N GLU A 95 2.35 5.68 15.03
CA GLU A 95 1.17 4.80 15.10
C GLU A 95 0.63 4.49 13.68
N ALA A 96 1.51 4.21 12.76
CA ALA A 96 1.23 3.88 11.36
C ALA A 96 1.59 2.43 11.08
N LYS A 97 1.03 1.88 10.02
CA LYS A 97 1.37 0.53 9.52
C LYS A 97 1.81 0.61 8.07
N ALA A 98 2.65 -0.33 7.66
CA ALA A 98 3.03 -0.54 6.27
C ALA A 98 2.62 -1.93 5.79
N ALA A 99 2.07 -2.00 4.59
CA ALA A 99 1.89 -3.25 3.88
C ALA A 99 3.25 -3.81 3.48
N TYR A 100 3.41 -5.12 3.55
CA TYR A 100 4.58 -5.84 3.08
C TYR A 100 4.21 -6.84 1.99
N TYR A 101 5.05 -6.91 0.97
CA TYR A 101 4.97 -7.94 -0.04
C TYR A 101 6.36 -8.37 -0.52
N ASN A 102 6.59 -9.70 -0.60
CA ASN A 102 7.83 -10.27 -1.13
C ASN A 102 7.75 -10.41 -2.66
N ILE A 103 8.01 -9.31 -3.37
CA ILE A 103 7.98 -9.27 -4.83
C ILE A 103 9.13 -10.06 -5.48
N HIS A 104 10.17 -10.45 -4.73
CA HIS A 104 11.30 -11.21 -5.25
C HIS A 104 10.90 -12.64 -5.64
N THR A 105 9.94 -13.23 -4.95
CA THR A 105 9.40 -14.54 -5.32
C THR A 105 8.82 -14.52 -6.73
N ASP A 106 8.02 -13.52 -7.06
CA ASP A 106 7.45 -13.37 -8.40
C ASP A 106 8.52 -13.15 -9.47
N LYS A 107 9.59 -12.41 -9.14
CA LYS A 107 10.72 -12.22 -10.07
C LYS A 107 11.40 -13.53 -10.43
N SER A 108 11.50 -14.46 -9.49
CA SER A 108 12.23 -15.72 -9.67
C SER A 108 11.39 -16.85 -10.27
N GLU A 109 10.08 -16.85 -10.05
CA GLU A 109 9.18 -17.89 -10.52
C GLU A 109 8.55 -17.54 -11.87
N ASP A 110 7.70 -16.53 -11.88
CA ASP A 110 6.99 -16.01 -13.05
C ASP A 110 6.94 -14.48 -12.96
N ARG A 111 7.63 -13.81 -13.84
CA ARG A 111 7.75 -12.34 -13.82
C ARG A 111 6.44 -11.59 -14.12
N THR A 112 5.37 -12.27 -14.51
CA THR A 112 4.15 -11.60 -14.97
C THR A 112 3.65 -10.56 -13.95
N PHE A 113 3.50 -10.97 -12.69
CA PHE A 113 3.07 -10.04 -11.63
C PHE A 113 4.14 -9.01 -11.27
N TYR A 114 5.41 -9.41 -11.25
CA TYR A 114 6.52 -8.49 -11.00
C TYR A 114 6.56 -7.36 -12.06
N ASP A 115 6.47 -7.72 -13.33
CA ASP A 115 6.51 -6.75 -14.44
C ASP A 115 5.25 -5.88 -14.46
N GLN A 116 4.09 -6.43 -14.08
CA GLN A 116 2.85 -5.66 -13.91
C GLN A 116 3.00 -4.61 -12.80
N ILE A 117 3.47 -4.99 -11.62
CA ILE A 117 3.66 -4.06 -10.49
C ILE A 117 4.71 -3.00 -10.82
N ALA A 118 5.81 -3.35 -11.50
CA ALA A 118 6.79 -2.37 -11.96
C ALA A 118 6.16 -1.32 -12.88
N LYS A 119 5.33 -1.77 -13.82
CA LYS A 119 4.58 -0.88 -14.72
C LYS A 119 3.57 -0.02 -13.98
N ASP A 120 2.80 -0.60 -13.07
CA ASP A 120 1.80 0.14 -12.29
C ASP A 120 2.45 1.25 -11.46
N ILE A 121 3.59 0.97 -10.81
CA ILE A 121 4.37 1.98 -10.09
C ILE A 121 4.78 3.13 -11.01
N GLU A 122 5.23 2.84 -12.23
CA GLU A 122 5.60 3.88 -13.20
C GLU A 122 4.39 4.69 -13.67
N ASP A 123 3.29 4.03 -13.99
CA ASP A 123 2.07 4.68 -14.49
C ASP A 123 1.46 5.67 -13.47
N VAL A 124 1.61 5.38 -12.17
CA VAL A 124 1.09 6.25 -11.10
C VAL A 124 2.17 7.06 -10.38
N ASN A 125 3.40 7.07 -10.89
CA ASN A 125 4.53 7.78 -10.30
C ASN A 125 4.35 9.30 -10.42
N ASP A 126 4.20 9.97 -9.30
CA ASP A 126 4.04 11.42 -9.16
C ASP A 126 5.20 12.07 -8.38
N THR A 127 6.32 11.34 -8.24
CA THR A 127 7.48 11.81 -7.45
C THR A 127 8.36 12.78 -8.24
N GLY A 128 8.24 12.84 -9.54
CA GLY A 128 9.15 13.56 -10.44
C GLY A 128 10.51 12.87 -10.63
N ASN A 129 10.73 11.70 -10.04
CA ASN A 129 11.96 10.92 -10.18
C ASN A 129 11.69 9.56 -10.79
N THR A 130 12.70 8.96 -11.41
CA THR A 130 12.62 7.58 -11.91
C THR A 130 12.75 6.61 -10.75
N ILE A 131 11.74 5.74 -10.55
CA ILE A 131 11.73 4.71 -9.51
C ILE A 131 12.29 3.39 -10.05
N MET A 132 11.85 3.00 -11.25
CA MET A 132 12.28 1.76 -11.88
C MET A 132 13.60 1.93 -12.62
N GLN A 133 14.37 0.86 -12.67
CA GLN A 133 15.51 0.75 -13.56
C GLN A 133 15.27 -0.41 -14.54
N TYR A 134 16.13 -0.53 -15.53
CA TYR A 134 16.00 -1.56 -16.56
C TYR A 134 17.33 -2.26 -16.74
N ASP A 135 17.28 -3.58 -16.90
CA ASP A 135 18.45 -4.36 -17.24
C ASP A 135 18.83 -4.24 -18.74
N ASN A 136 19.86 -4.94 -19.14
CA ASN A 136 20.36 -4.89 -20.54
C ASN A 136 19.36 -5.45 -21.55
N ASP A 137 18.40 -6.25 -21.12
CA ASP A 137 17.33 -6.82 -21.94
C ASP A 137 16.06 -5.93 -21.93
N GLY A 138 16.12 -4.78 -21.28
CA GLY A 138 15.00 -3.84 -21.16
C GLY A 138 13.91 -4.28 -20.18
N LYS A 139 14.20 -5.23 -19.28
CA LYS A 139 13.27 -5.67 -18.26
C LYS A 139 13.37 -4.79 -17.02
N ALA A 140 12.24 -4.47 -16.44
CA ALA A 140 12.18 -3.67 -15.23
C ALA A 140 12.89 -4.34 -14.05
N VAL A 141 13.60 -3.52 -13.26
CA VAL A 141 14.29 -3.93 -12.04
C VAL A 141 13.81 -3.06 -10.87
N ILE A 142 13.14 -3.70 -9.93
CA ILE A 142 12.77 -3.10 -8.64
C ILE A 142 13.96 -3.32 -7.70
N TYR A 143 14.66 -2.24 -7.34
CA TYR A 143 15.72 -2.30 -6.34
C TYR A 143 15.12 -2.32 -4.94
N MET A 144 15.49 -3.32 -4.14
CA MET A 144 15.00 -3.54 -2.79
C MET A 144 16.10 -3.31 -1.76
N PRO A 145 15.77 -2.74 -0.58
CA PRO A 145 14.43 -2.37 -0.10
C PRO A 145 13.80 -1.23 -0.89
N LEU A 146 12.48 -1.30 -1.14
CA LEU A 146 11.72 -0.21 -1.74
C LEU A 146 10.49 0.08 -0.88
N VAL A 147 10.36 1.30 -0.41
CA VAL A 147 9.17 1.80 0.27
C VAL A 147 8.47 2.81 -0.60
N LEU A 148 7.19 2.59 -0.87
CA LEU A 148 6.33 3.51 -1.61
C LEU A 148 5.34 4.18 -0.67
N PHE A 149 5.18 5.48 -0.83
CA PHE A 149 4.18 6.30 -0.16
C PHE A 149 3.09 6.62 -1.17
N VAL A 150 1.95 5.95 -1.03
CA VAL A 150 0.84 6.03 -1.98
C VAL A 150 -0.28 6.87 -1.38
N LYS A 151 -0.77 7.83 -2.16
CA LYS A 151 -1.88 8.73 -1.78
C LYS A 151 -2.90 8.79 -2.92
N ASN A 152 -4.09 8.24 -2.67
CA ASN A 152 -5.19 8.21 -3.64
C ASN A 152 -4.77 7.64 -5.00
N GLY A 153 -4.09 6.48 -4.99
CA GLY A 153 -3.61 5.82 -6.20
C GLY A 153 -2.48 6.55 -6.94
N ARG A 154 -1.69 7.35 -6.22
CA ARG A 154 -0.48 7.98 -6.74
C ARG A 154 0.71 7.73 -5.83
N VAL A 155 1.84 7.35 -6.39
CA VAL A 155 3.11 7.27 -5.65
C VAL A 155 3.67 8.67 -5.53
N ILE A 156 3.51 9.28 -4.34
CA ILE A 156 3.93 10.67 -4.08
C ILE A 156 5.38 10.77 -3.58
N ALA A 157 5.91 9.68 -3.05
CA ALA A 157 7.30 9.57 -2.62
C ALA A 157 7.72 8.11 -2.56
N TYR A 158 9.01 7.86 -2.55
CA TYR A 158 9.60 6.54 -2.30
C TYR A 158 10.92 6.68 -1.53
N ASN A 159 11.33 5.57 -0.92
CA ASN A 159 12.67 5.42 -0.38
C ASN A 159 13.20 4.02 -0.72
N ASN A 160 14.38 3.98 -1.28
CA ASN A 160 15.13 2.76 -1.57
C ASN A 160 16.60 2.93 -1.21
N GLU A 161 16.87 3.60 -0.08
CA GLU A 161 18.21 3.92 0.35
C GLU A 161 19.05 2.66 0.56
N THR A 162 19.94 2.44 -0.38
CA THR A 162 20.94 1.39 -0.37
C THR A 162 22.29 1.99 -0.74
N CYS A 163 23.38 1.38 -0.32
CA CYS A 163 24.69 1.79 -0.78
C CYS A 163 24.90 1.34 -2.23
N MET A 164 24.77 2.26 -3.16
CA MET A 164 24.95 2.02 -4.60
C MET A 164 26.37 2.33 -5.07
N GLU A 165 27.18 3.05 -4.28
CA GLU A 165 28.45 3.60 -4.73
C GLU A 165 29.59 2.59 -4.82
N ASP A 166 29.60 1.57 -4.05
CA ASP A 166 30.48 0.39 -4.18
C ASP A 166 30.01 -0.73 -3.25
N SER A 167 28.98 -1.42 -3.66
CA SER A 167 28.36 -2.50 -2.86
C SER A 167 29.32 -3.65 -2.56
N SER A 168 30.48 -3.72 -3.24
CA SER A 168 31.49 -4.73 -2.97
C SER A 168 32.30 -4.48 -1.69
N VAL A 169 32.29 -3.25 -1.18
CA VAL A 169 33.14 -2.81 -0.07
C VAL A 169 32.34 -2.49 1.20
N ILE A 170 31.10 -2.04 1.08
CA ILE A 170 30.29 -1.63 2.23
C ILE A 170 29.21 -2.66 2.54
N LYS A 171 29.29 -3.26 3.72
CA LYS A 171 28.22 -4.10 4.25
C LYS A 171 27.09 -3.23 4.81
N PRO A 172 25.82 -3.70 4.76
CA PRO A 172 24.68 -2.95 5.28
C PRO A 172 24.88 -2.45 6.73
N GLU A 173 25.48 -3.25 7.59
CA GLU A 173 25.72 -2.88 8.99
C GLU A 173 26.72 -1.71 9.15
N ALA A 174 27.67 -1.60 8.24
CA ALA A 174 28.64 -0.49 8.24
C ALA A 174 28.07 0.78 7.58
N TYR A 175 27.11 0.61 6.66
CA TYR A 175 26.43 1.73 6.02
C TYR A 175 25.51 2.49 6.96
N TRP A 176 24.74 1.78 7.79
CA TRP A 176 23.74 2.35 8.69
C TRP A 176 24.37 2.89 9.97
N THR A 177 25.14 3.98 9.84
CA THR A 177 25.61 4.76 11.00
C THR A 177 24.44 5.43 11.73
N GLU A 178 24.64 5.84 12.98
CA GLU A 178 23.58 6.53 13.75
C GLU A 178 23.13 7.84 13.07
N GLU A 179 24.06 8.53 12.40
CA GLU A 179 23.72 9.72 11.61
C GLU A 179 22.79 9.40 10.43
N LYS A 180 23.10 8.35 9.66
CA LYS A 180 22.25 7.91 8.54
C LYS A 180 20.90 7.40 8.99
N LYS A 181 20.85 6.64 10.08
CA LYS A 181 19.58 6.20 10.68
C LYS A 181 18.73 7.41 11.10
N SER A 182 19.31 8.40 11.75
CA SER A 182 18.62 9.63 12.16
C SER A 182 18.12 10.43 10.96
N ALA A 183 18.92 10.56 9.90
CA ALA A 183 18.52 11.23 8.67
C ALA A 183 17.37 10.50 7.98
N LEU A 184 17.45 9.17 7.84
CA LEU A 184 16.39 8.35 7.30
C LEU A 184 15.09 8.48 8.11
N GLN A 185 15.17 8.36 9.43
CA GLN A 185 14.01 8.49 10.31
C GLN A 185 13.35 9.86 10.18
N THR A 186 14.15 10.92 10.07
CA THR A 186 13.63 12.29 9.85
C THR A 186 12.88 12.40 8.51
N ALA A 187 13.43 11.86 7.44
CA ALA A 187 12.81 11.87 6.13
C ALA A 187 11.51 11.04 6.11
N LEU A 188 11.56 9.83 6.65
CA LEU A 188 10.40 8.93 6.71
C LEU A 188 9.28 9.47 7.60
N ASN A 189 9.60 10.09 8.75
CA ASN A 189 8.60 10.66 9.66
C ASN A 189 7.67 11.64 8.94
N LYS A 190 8.23 12.50 8.08
CA LYS A 190 7.44 13.48 7.31
C LYS A 190 6.48 12.76 6.35
N LEU A 191 6.97 11.78 5.63
CA LEU A 191 6.17 11.04 4.64
C LEU A 191 5.08 10.19 5.30
N VAL A 192 5.41 9.49 6.39
CA VAL A 192 4.44 8.70 7.17
C VAL A 192 3.32 9.59 7.71
N ALA A 193 3.66 10.78 8.25
CA ALA A 193 2.67 11.73 8.75
C ALA A 193 1.75 12.24 7.63
N GLU A 194 2.27 12.46 6.43
CA GLU A 194 1.47 12.87 5.27
C GLU A 194 0.47 11.77 4.87
N ILE A 195 0.91 10.53 4.75
CA ILE A 195 0.02 9.39 4.43
C ILE A 195 -1.05 9.21 5.50
N LYS A 196 -0.68 9.27 6.78
CA LYS A 196 -1.63 9.15 7.90
C LYS A 196 -2.70 10.25 7.86
N THR A 197 -2.30 11.48 7.51
CA THR A 197 -3.25 12.58 7.33
C THR A 197 -4.23 12.30 6.18
N ALA A 198 -3.70 11.85 5.03
CA ALA A 198 -4.54 11.53 3.88
C ALA A 198 -5.50 10.36 4.15
N GLN A 199 -5.09 9.35 4.92
CA GLN A 199 -5.98 8.25 5.35
C GLN A 199 -7.14 8.77 6.18
N LYS A 200 -6.88 9.63 7.18
CA LYS A 200 -7.92 10.24 8.01
C LYS A 200 -8.90 11.10 7.20
N GLU A 201 -8.39 11.86 6.23
CA GLU A 201 -9.24 12.66 5.34
C GLU A 201 -10.16 11.79 4.48
N ASN A 202 -9.67 10.64 4.03
CA ASN A 202 -10.46 9.69 3.24
C ASN A 202 -11.54 9.00 4.10
N GLU A 203 -11.22 8.63 5.33
CA GLU A 203 -12.17 8.08 6.30
C GLU A 203 -13.30 9.09 6.61
N ALA A 204 -12.95 10.36 6.85
CA ALA A 204 -13.91 11.41 7.10
C ALA A 204 -14.86 11.63 5.91
N LYS A 205 -14.36 11.63 4.67
CA LYS A 205 -15.18 11.74 3.46
C LYS A 205 -16.10 10.54 3.25
N GLY A 206 -15.64 9.34 3.63
CA GLY A 206 -16.46 8.11 3.59
C GLY A 206 -17.62 8.15 4.57
N CYS A 207 -17.44 8.74 5.75
CA CYS A 207 -18.48 8.91 6.75
C CYS A 207 -19.54 9.95 6.35
N ASP A 208 -19.16 11.05 5.73
CA ASP A 208 -20.09 12.11 5.29
C ASP A 208 -21.08 11.63 4.21
N ASN A 209 -20.72 10.61 3.45
CA ASN A 209 -21.57 10.02 2.41
C ASN A 209 -22.46 8.87 2.89
N GLY A 210 -22.32 8.41 4.13
CA GLY A 210 -22.96 7.20 4.65
C GLY A 210 -23.88 7.36 5.86
N CYS A 211 -23.86 8.48 6.58
CA CYS A 211 -24.58 8.66 7.84
C CYS A 211 -25.61 9.80 7.76
N LYS A 212 -26.60 9.68 6.86
CA LYS A 212 -27.91 10.31 7.11
C LYS A 212 -28.84 9.21 7.60
N VAL A 213 -28.93 9.08 8.90
CA VAL A 213 -30.02 8.36 9.57
C VAL A 213 -31.14 9.38 9.74
N ASP A 214 -32.20 9.22 8.95
CA ASP A 214 -33.48 9.89 9.17
C ASP A 214 -34.23 9.20 10.34
#